data_204b1619bed4e94ec19482a6b56d1ed0
#
_entry.id   204b1619bed4e94ec19482a6b56d1ed0
#
_cell.length_a   1.000
_cell.length_b   1.000
_cell.length_c   1.000
_cell.angle_alpha   90.00
_cell.angle_beta   90.00
_cell.angle_gamma   90.00
#
_symmetry.space_group_name_H-M   'P 1'
#
loop_
_entity.id
_entity.type
_entity.pdbx_description
1 polymer ?
#
loop_
_entity_poly.entity_id
_entity_poly.type
_entity_poly.pdbx_seq_one_letter_code
_entity_poly.pdbx_strand_id
1 'polypeptide(L)'
;MNTMKNIIAAVLLVVCVAVPATADSPKVDFPLRFDRYYPLDDMYEALRLLAGAHPDLMKLEEVGRSEEGRPVMAITLNSPKTGPAMNKPAVYVDGNIHGNEIQGGEICLYLINYLLSNYGRNAEVTALLDRTAFYVVPVVNPDGRYHFFADANTPSSNRSLRIPVDDDRDGLVDEDFPDDLDGDGNICEMRKRDPFGAFKTDLEDPRLMVRVKPGEKGEWTLLGEEGIDNDGDGRLNEDSEGYVDPNRNWGYDWAPPYVESGAGEYPFSGVGIKALAEWTYARTNIAVGWSFHNFGGMYLRGPSRKGLGEYPPQDLAVYDYIGKQAERIMPGYRYLISWKDLYTTYGDSVEWLARLMGAYAYVAEVYQVQSETFREPGKKPGDADASEAGMMAMLSEGISDRERLKFSDHVAQGELYKPWKPFKHPVYGDIEIGGWVKMSSRLPATFMIEDMVHRNAMAVIFSAKHVPEVSLEVTEVRPLGGNLYRVRTRLANSKAMPTMSALAEKSNLYPKDMLKVSGAGARVVSGGVLVNPYDNIVSYKKYRPEVQFLVVPGFGKVEHQFLIEGKGELKVVYESRHAGRLEKTVPLAGKGD
;
A
#
# COMPACT_ATOMS: atom_id res chain seq x y z
N MET A 1 -80.90 10.11 -32.12
CA MET A 1 -80.40 10.02 -30.75
C MET A 1 -78.99 9.45 -30.87
N ASN A 2 -78.03 10.31 -31.07
CA ASN A 2 -76.62 9.95 -31.30
C ASN A 2 -75.78 10.60 -30.23
N THR A 3 -75.13 9.81 -29.43
CA THR A 3 -74.13 10.22 -28.49
C THR A 3 -72.77 10.21 -29.18
N MET A 4 -72.18 11.39 -29.42
CA MET A 4 -70.83 11.58 -29.91
C MET A 4 -69.84 11.38 -28.77
N LYS A 5 -68.93 10.43 -28.90
CA LYS A 5 -67.75 10.25 -28.01
C LYS A 5 -66.62 11.16 -28.49
N ASN A 6 -66.23 12.09 -27.64
CA ASN A 6 -65.01 12.87 -27.84
C ASN A 6 -63.80 12.06 -27.43
N ILE A 7 -62.89 11.78 -28.36
CA ILE A 7 -61.57 11.22 -28.12
C ILE A 7 -60.61 12.40 -28.03
N ILE A 8 -60.06 12.66 -26.83
CA ILE A 8 -58.97 13.57 -26.60
C ILE A 8 -57.68 12.80 -26.86
N ALA A 9 -56.98 13.15 -27.97
CA ALA A 9 -55.63 12.67 -28.25
C ALA A 9 -54.63 13.55 -27.51
N ALA A 10 -53.98 12.99 -26.49
CA ALA A 10 -52.87 13.61 -25.81
C ALA A 10 -51.59 13.44 -26.66
N VAL A 11 -51.10 14.53 -27.23
CA VAL A 11 -49.81 14.57 -27.91
C VAL A 11 -48.72 14.69 -26.83
N LEU A 12 -47.98 13.62 -26.63
CA LEU A 12 -46.76 13.64 -25.79
C LEU A 12 -45.67 14.34 -26.60
N LEU A 13 -45.34 15.57 -26.20
CA LEU A 13 -44.18 16.28 -26.70
C LEU A 13 -42.92 15.73 -26.00
N VAL A 14 -42.18 14.83 -26.67
CA VAL A 14 -40.86 14.40 -26.19
C VAL A 14 -39.89 15.55 -26.47
N VAL A 15 -39.56 16.32 -25.42
CA VAL A 15 -38.48 17.28 -25.45
C VAL A 15 -37.17 16.47 -25.32
N CYS A 16 -36.49 16.23 -26.45
CA CYS A 16 -35.11 15.79 -26.41
C CYS A 16 -34.26 16.95 -25.87
N VAL A 17 -33.96 16.91 -24.60
CA VAL A 17 -32.87 17.73 -24.03
C VAL A 17 -31.58 17.14 -24.59
N ALA A 18 -30.97 17.86 -25.55
CA ALA A 18 -29.62 17.57 -25.98
C ALA A 18 -28.70 17.78 -24.75
N VAL A 19 -28.24 16.68 -24.17
CA VAL A 19 -27.14 16.73 -23.20
C VAL A 19 -25.96 17.34 -23.92
N PRO A 20 -25.37 18.44 -23.44
CA PRO A 20 -24.17 18.97 -24.06
C PRO A 20 -23.10 17.89 -24.10
N ALA A 21 -22.46 17.73 -25.26
CA ALA A 21 -21.34 16.82 -25.40
C ALA A 21 -20.33 17.12 -24.26
N THR A 22 -20.04 16.11 -23.48
CA THR A 22 -19.00 16.17 -22.46
C THR A 22 -17.76 16.79 -23.06
N ALA A 23 -17.25 17.84 -22.41
CA ALA A 23 -15.93 18.39 -22.72
C ALA A 23 -14.96 17.19 -22.80
N ASP A 24 -14.17 17.13 -23.87
CA ASP A 24 -13.13 16.12 -24.01
C ASP A 24 -12.31 16.11 -22.72
N SER A 25 -12.31 14.97 -22.04
CA SER A 25 -11.44 14.77 -20.86
C SER A 25 -10.01 15.14 -21.26
N PRO A 26 -9.27 15.86 -20.44
CA PRO A 26 -7.91 16.24 -20.77
C PRO A 26 -7.13 14.97 -21.11
N LYS A 27 -6.57 14.95 -22.31
CA LYS A 27 -5.83 13.80 -22.83
C LYS A 27 -4.59 13.60 -21.96
N VAL A 28 -4.46 12.41 -21.37
CA VAL A 28 -3.29 12.07 -20.56
C VAL A 28 -2.02 12.16 -21.41
N ASP A 29 -1.04 12.93 -20.94
CA ASP A 29 0.25 13.07 -21.62
C ASP A 29 1.01 11.75 -21.64
N PHE A 30 1.56 11.37 -22.79
CA PHE A 30 2.46 10.23 -22.89
C PHE A 30 3.74 10.65 -23.65
N PRO A 31 4.94 10.50 -23.04
CA PRO A 31 5.25 9.84 -21.77
C PRO A 31 4.65 10.54 -20.54
N LEU A 32 4.37 9.73 -19.49
CA LEU A 32 3.71 10.21 -18.27
C LEU A 32 4.55 11.26 -17.54
N ARG A 33 3.89 12.20 -16.90
CA ARG A 33 4.49 13.26 -16.07
C ARG A 33 4.14 12.99 -14.61
N PHE A 34 5.02 13.38 -13.70
CA PHE A 34 4.86 13.21 -12.23
C PHE A 34 4.97 14.55 -11.50
N ASP A 35 4.50 15.60 -12.12
CA ASP A 35 4.33 16.95 -11.59
C ASP A 35 2.85 17.30 -11.32
N ARG A 36 2.01 16.28 -11.24
CA ARG A 36 0.56 16.38 -11.02
C ARG A 36 0.01 15.15 -10.34
N TYR A 37 -1.19 15.26 -9.78
CA TYR A 37 -1.99 14.13 -9.35
C TYR A 37 -2.94 13.70 -10.47
N TYR A 38 -3.18 12.41 -10.60
CA TYR A 38 -4.07 11.83 -11.61
C TYR A 38 -5.44 11.54 -10.99
N PRO A 39 -6.54 12.23 -11.40
CA PRO A 39 -7.89 11.77 -11.12
C PRO A 39 -8.08 10.31 -11.52
N LEU A 40 -9.11 9.64 -11.00
CA LEU A 40 -9.27 8.18 -11.19
C LEU A 40 -9.27 7.77 -12.67
N ASP A 41 -10.03 8.48 -13.51
CA ASP A 41 -10.15 8.17 -14.94
C ASP A 41 -8.82 8.37 -15.68
N ASP A 42 -8.09 9.43 -15.34
CA ASP A 42 -6.76 9.71 -15.91
C ASP A 42 -5.74 8.67 -15.44
N MET A 43 -5.81 8.22 -14.18
CA MET A 43 -4.99 7.11 -13.67
C MET A 43 -5.23 5.84 -14.48
N TYR A 44 -6.48 5.49 -14.72
CA TYR A 44 -6.82 4.30 -15.50
C TYR A 44 -6.45 4.42 -16.97
N GLU A 45 -6.55 5.62 -17.55
CA GLU A 45 -6.07 5.87 -18.90
C GLU A 45 -4.54 5.75 -18.99
N ALA A 46 -3.80 6.31 -18.04
CA ALA A 46 -2.35 6.14 -17.94
C ALA A 46 -1.94 4.66 -17.90
N LEU A 47 -2.66 3.84 -17.12
CA LEU A 47 -2.43 2.38 -17.04
C LEU A 47 -2.72 1.68 -18.38
N ARG A 48 -3.78 2.07 -19.11
CA ARG A 48 -4.09 1.52 -20.45
C ARG A 48 -3.02 1.89 -21.48
N LEU A 49 -2.54 3.13 -21.43
CA LEU A 49 -1.45 3.58 -22.30
C LEU A 49 -0.16 2.80 -22.07
N LEU A 50 0.21 2.58 -20.80
CA LEU A 50 1.37 1.75 -20.44
C LEU A 50 1.21 0.30 -20.90
N ALA A 51 0.05 -0.31 -20.68
CA ALA A 51 -0.23 -1.68 -21.11
C ALA A 51 -0.18 -1.80 -22.65
N GLY A 52 -0.71 -0.82 -23.36
CA GLY A 52 -0.64 -0.77 -24.83
C GLY A 52 0.78 -0.58 -25.36
N ALA A 53 1.61 0.20 -24.67
CA ALA A 53 3.02 0.40 -25.03
C ALA A 53 3.92 -0.79 -24.69
N HIS A 54 3.56 -1.60 -23.70
CA HIS A 54 4.38 -2.73 -23.21
C HIS A 54 3.58 -4.03 -23.02
N PRO A 55 2.87 -4.52 -24.07
CA PRO A 55 1.94 -5.64 -23.96
C PRO A 55 2.60 -6.98 -23.54
N ASP A 56 3.89 -7.14 -23.83
CA ASP A 56 4.65 -8.35 -23.44
C ASP A 56 5.07 -8.36 -21.98
N LEU A 57 5.12 -7.19 -21.31
CA LEU A 57 5.63 -7.06 -19.94
C LEU A 57 4.55 -6.76 -18.93
N MET A 58 3.44 -6.15 -19.34
CA MET A 58 2.38 -5.66 -18.48
C MET A 58 1.04 -6.29 -18.85
N LYS A 59 0.41 -6.93 -17.86
CA LYS A 59 -0.99 -7.31 -17.92
C LYS A 59 -1.79 -6.40 -16.98
N LEU A 60 -2.82 -5.77 -17.51
CA LEU A 60 -3.81 -4.99 -16.76
C LEU A 60 -5.09 -5.82 -16.65
N GLU A 61 -5.66 -5.95 -15.44
CA GLU A 61 -6.87 -6.73 -15.20
C GLU A 61 -7.77 -6.07 -14.15
N GLU A 62 -9.09 -6.17 -14.33
CA GLU A 62 -10.08 -5.85 -13.31
C GLU A 62 -10.18 -7.03 -12.35
N VAL A 63 -9.97 -6.81 -11.05
CA VAL A 63 -9.98 -7.87 -10.04
C VAL A 63 -11.26 -7.89 -9.22
N GLY A 64 -12.02 -6.79 -9.27
CA GLY A 64 -13.29 -6.62 -8.60
C GLY A 64 -13.85 -5.24 -8.83
N ARG A 65 -14.94 -4.95 -8.16
CA ARG A 65 -15.58 -3.64 -8.16
C ARG A 65 -15.74 -3.12 -6.74
N SER A 66 -15.70 -1.80 -6.61
CA SER A 66 -15.99 -1.09 -5.37
C SER A 66 -17.49 -1.09 -5.05
N GLU A 67 -17.85 -0.46 -3.97
CA GLU A 67 -19.22 -0.28 -3.48
C GLU A 67 -20.10 0.47 -4.47
N GLU A 68 -19.58 1.46 -5.17
CA GLU A 68 -20.28 2.21 -6.23
C GLU A 68 -20.05 1.61 -7.63
N GLY A 69 -19.46 0.43 -7.72
CA GLY A 69 -19.30 -0.32 -8.97
C GLY A 69 -18.11 0.09 -9.84
N ARG A 70 -17.19 0.94 -9.35
CA ARG A 70 -15.95 1.28 -10.07
C ARG A 70 -14.96 0.11 -10.04
N PRO A 71 -14.23 -0.14 -11.16
CA PRO A 71 -13.31 -1.27 -11.22
C PRO A 71 -12.10 -1.08 -10.30
N VAL A 72 -11.74 -2.13 -9.56
CA VAL A 72 -10.43 -2.24 -8.89
C VAL A 72 -9.45 -2.86 -9.87
N MET A 73 -8.46 -2.09 -10.28
CA MET A 73 -7.50 -2.47 -11.33
C MET A 73 -6.20 -2.98 -10.73
N ALA A 74 -5.74 -4.13 -11.21
CA ALA A 74 -4.45 -4.70 -10.83
C ALA A 74 -3.54 -4.93 -12.04
N ILE A 75 -2.25 -4.82 -11.78
CA ILE A 75 -1.20 -4.93 -12.78
C ILE A 75 -0.26 -6.08 -12.41
N THR A 76 0.02 -6.93 -13.39
CA THR A 76 1.11 -7.90 -13.33
C THR A 76 2.24 -7.46 -14.25
N LEU A 77 3.43 -7.16 -13.70
CA LEU A 77 4.64 -6.93 -14.48
C LEU A 77 5.50 -8.19 -14.43
N ASN A 78 5.88 -8.70 -15.59
CA ASN A 78 6.67 -9.90 -15.74
C ASN A 78 7.35 -9.96 -17.11
N SER A 79 8.60 -10.39 -17.17
CA SER A 79 9.23 -10.78 -18.44
C SER A 79 8.87 -12.24 -18.77
N PRO A 80 8.02 -12.51 -19.76
CA PRO A 80 7.62 -13.88 -20.10
C PRO A 80 8.78 -14.70 -20.70
N LYS A 81 9.85 -14.04 -21.15
CA LYS A 81 11.06 -14.69 -21.69
C LYS A 81 11.72 -15.66 -20.70
N THR A 82 11.56 -15.40 -19.40
CA THR A 82 12.17 -16.19 -18.31
C THR A 82 11.14 -17.02 -17.55
N GLY A 83 9.91 -17.08 -18.03
CA GLY A 83 8.83 -17.89 -17.49
C GLY A 83 7.63 -17.10 -16.97
N PRO A 84 6.57 -17.81 -16.55
CA PRO A 84 5.36 -17.19 -16.02
C PRO A 84 5.61 -16.51 -14.67
N ALA A 85 4.83 -15.45 -14.37
CA ALA A 85 4.94 -14.68 -13.13
C ALA A 85 4.87 -15.55 -11.88
N MET A 86 3.97 -16.53 -11.84
CA MET A 86 3.77 -17.44 -10.69
C MET A 86 4.96 -18.35 -10.39
N ASN A 87 5.90 -18.50 -11.32
CA ASN A 87 7.11 -19.32 -11.13
C ASN A 87 8.31 -18.51 -10.63
N LYS A 88 8.13 -17.23 -10.36
CA LYS A 88 9.16 -16.30 -9.87
C LYS A 88 8.78 -15.80 -8.48
N PRO A 89 9.75 -15.39 -7.64
CA PRO A 89 9.41 -14.58 -6.46
C PRO A 89 8.69 -13.31 -6.88
N ALA A 90 7.74 -12.83 -6.07
CA ALA A 90 6.98 -11.65 -6.42
C ALA A 90 7.01 -10.58 -5.33
N VAL A 91 6.86 -9.34 -5.78
CA VAL A 91 6.64 -8.14 -4.98
C VAL A 91 5.19 -7.71 -5.16
N TYR A 92 4.47 -7.51 -4.08
CA TYR A 92 3.15 -6.90 -4.07
C TYR A 92 3.27 -5.42 -3.66
N VAL A 93 2.53 -4.56 -4.32
CA VAL A 93 2.51 -3.13 -4.01
C VAL A 93 1.08 -2.62 -4.18
N ASP A 94 0.56 -1.96 -3.17
CA ASP A 94 -0.69 -1.23 -3.30
C ASP A 94 -0.58 0.21 -2.83
N GLY A 95 -1.56 1.02 -3.21
CA GLY A 95 -1.71 2.39 -2.78
C GLY A 95 -3.17 2.80 -2.77
N ASN A 96 -3.42 3.94 -2.14
CA ASN A 96 -4.74 4.55 -2.10
C ASN A 96 -5.83 3.60 -1.54
N ILE A 97 -5.48 2.86 -0.49
CA ILE A 97 -6.46 2.06 0.26
C ILE A 97 -7.42 3.01 0.98
N HIS A 98 -6.92 4.10 1.58
CA HIS A 98 -7.75 5.23 1.98
C HIS A 98 -7.89 6.19 0.80
N GLY A 99 -9.10 6.61 0.49
CA GLY A 99 -9.40 7.35 -0.74
C GLY A 99 -8.68 8.69 -0.87
N ASN A 100 -8.49 9.41 0.25
CA ASN A 100 -7.79 10.70 0.32
C ASN A 100 -6.26 10.58 0.30
N GLU A 101 -5.70 9.38 0.43
CA GLU A 101 -4.25 9.14 0.43
C GLU A 101 -3.75 8.89 -0.99
N ILE A 102 -3.96 9.86 -1.85
CA ILE A 102 -3.81 9.72 -3.31
C ILE A 102 -2.38 9.47 -3.79
N GLN A 103 -1.35 9.88 -3.01
CA GLN A 103 0.07 9.72 -3.37
C GLN A 103 0.46 8.25 -3.57
N GLY A 104 -0.16 7.32 -2.82
CA GLY A 104 0.09 5.89 -2.97
C GLY A 104 -0.15 5.42 -4.41
N GLY A 105 -1.21 5.93 -5.05
CA GLY A 105 -1.50 5.67 -6.46
C GLY A 105 -0.42 6.20 -7.40
N GLU A 106 0.09 7.42 -7.13
CA GLU A 106 1.16 8.03 -7.93
C GLU A 106 2.48 7.26 -7.81
N ILE A 107 2.80 6.75 -6.61
CA ILE A 107 4.00 5.92 -6.40
C ILE A 107 3.88 4.61 -7.18
N CYS A 108 2.72 3.97 -7.14
CA CYS A 108 2.45 2.75 -7.91
C CYS A 108 2.56 3.00 -9.42
N LEU A 109 1.95 4.07 -9.94
CA LEU A 109 2.04 4.46 -11.34
C LEU A 109 3.49 4.76 -11.75
N TYR A 110 4.24 5.49 -10.91
CA TYR A 110 5.65 5.76 -11.15
C TYR A 110 6.49 4.49 -11.21
N LEU A 111 6.30 3.57 -10.25
CA LEU A 111 6.99 2.29 -10.20
C LEU A 111 6.76 1.49 -11.49
N ILE A 112 5.51 1.38 -11.93
CA ILE A 112 5.15 0.70 -13.18
C ILE A 112 5.86 1.35 -14.38
N ASN A 113 5.72 2.67 -14.52
CA ASN A 113 6.35 3.43 -15.60
C ASN A 113 7.88 3.29 -15.58
N TYR A 114 8.52 3.38 -14.42
CA TYR A 114 9.96 3.25 -14.25
C TYR A 114 10.47 1.88 -14.69
N LEU A 115 9.82 0.81 -14.23
CA LEU A 115 10.21 -0.55 -14.57
C LEU A 115 10.06 -0.83 -16.07
N LEU A 116 8.94 -0.43 -16.67
CA LEU A 116 8.67 -0.64 -18.09
C LEU A 116 9.60 0.18 -18.99
N SER A 117 9.79 1.46 -18.70
CA SER A 117 10.63 2.37 -19.48
C SER A 117 12.12 2.01 -19.45
N ASN A 118 12.58 1.35 -18.39
CA ASN A 118 13.97 0.95 -18.20
C ASN A 118 14.26 -0.51 -18.58
N TYR A 119 13.26 -1.35 -18.81
CA TYR A 119 13.47 -2.73 -19.26
C TYR A 119 14.14 -2.73 -20.65
N GLY A 120 15.21 -3.52 -20.79
CA GLY A 120 16.04 -3.57 -22.00
C GLY A 120 17.03 -2.40 -22.16
N ARG A 121 16.95 -1.37 -21.29
CA ARG A 121 17.85 -0.19 -21.31
C ARG A 121 18.77 -0.15 -20.09
N ASN A 122 18.22 -0.41 -18.92
CA ASN A 122 18.97 -0.52 -17.66
C ASN A 122 19.16 -2.00 -17.33
N ALA A 123 20.41 -2.45 -17.20
CA ALA A 123 20.76 -3.85 -16.97
C ALA A 123 20.21 -4.39 -15.64
N GLU A 124 20.21 -3.57 -14.58
CA GLU A 124 19.67 -3.98 -13.27
C GLU A 124 18.16 -4.16 -13.29
N VAL A 125 17.42 -3.24 -13.93
CA VAL A 125 15.96 -3.32 -14.06
C VAL A 125 15.57 -4.51 -14.95
N THR A 126 16.31 -4.73 -16.03
CA THR A 126 16.11 -5.88 -16.91
C THR A 126 16.28 -7.18 -16.15
N ALA A 127 17.41 -7.36 -15.46
CA ALA A 127 17.68 -8.54 -14.65
C ALA A 127 16.64 -8.71 -13.53
N LEU A 128 16.14 -7.61 -12.96
CA LEU A 128 15.12 -7.65 -11.91
C LEU A 128 13.79 -8.19 -12.45
N LEU A 129 13.25 -7.66 -13.55
CA LEU A 129 12.00 -8.13 -14.16
C LEU A 129 12.12 -9.53 -14.77
N ASP A 130 13.32 -9.92 -15.21
CA ASP A 130 13.56 -11.27 -15.71
C ASP A 130 13.44 -12.33 -14.58
N ARG A 131 13.77 -12.00 -13.34
CA ARG A 131 13.73 -12.95 -12.21
C ARG A 131 12.61 -12.73 -11.20
N THR A 132 11.91 -11.59 -11.24
CA THR A 132 10.92 -11.18 -10.22
C THR A 132 9.65 -10.69 -10.91
N ALA A 133 8.49 -11.12 -10.44
CA ALA A 133 7.21 -10.56 -10.84
C ALA A 133 6.80 -9.42 -9.89
N PHE A 134 6.04 -8.45 -10.41
CA PHE A 134 5.41 -7.41 -9.59
C PHE A 134 3.91 -7.47 -9.77
N TYR A 135 3.18 -7.42 -8.66
CA TYR A 135 1.74 -7.30 -8.58
C TYR A 135 1.44 -5.93 -7.97
N VAL A 136 0.87 -5.04 -8.77
CA VAL A 136 0.67 -3.64 -8.35
C VAL A 136 -0.82 -3.27 -8.43
N VAL A 137 -1.35 -2.67 -7.37
CA VAL A 137 -2.73 -2.18 -7.28
C VAL A 137 -2.68 -0.68 -6.95
N PRO A 138 -2.69 0.20 -7.95
CA PRO A 138 -2.50 1.64 -7.71
C PRO A 138 -3.61 2.30 -6.91
N VAL A 139 -4.85 1.80 -7.04
CA VAL A 139 -6.01 2.36 -6.38
C VAL A 139 -6.84 1.23 -5.80
N VAL A 140 -6.75 1.02 -4.49
CA VAL A 140 -7.53 0.00 -3.77
C VAL A 140 -8.95 0.49 -3.50
N ASN A 141 -9.13 1.79 -3.20
CA ASN A 141 -10.43 2.43 -3.01
C ASN A 141 -10.71 3.43 -4.15
N PRO A 142 -11.27 2.95 -5.29
CA PRO A 142 -11.53 3.83 -6.43
C PRO A 142 -12.67 4.83 -6.18
N ASP A 143 -13.64 4.51 -5.33
CA ASP A 143 -14.71 5.44 -4.97
C ASP A 143 -14.15 6.62 -4.19
N GLY A 144 -13.38 6.35 -3.13
CA GLY A 144 -12.76 7.40 -2.34
C GLY A 144 -11.82 8.29 -3.18
N ARG A 145 -11.02 7.71 -4.09
CA ARG A 145 -10.19 8.51 -5.00
C ARG A 145 -11.02 9.36 -5.95
N TYR A 146 -12.08 8.79 -6.54
CA TYR A 146 -12.96 9.53 -7.46
C TYR A 146 -13.55 10.75 -6.76
N HIS A 147 -14.19 10.56 -5.62
CA HIS A 147 -14.84 11.62 -4.85
C HIS A 147 -13.85 12.64 -4.30
N PHE A 148 -12.65 12.23 -3.92
CA PHE A 148 -11.61 13.17 -3.49
C PHE A 148 -11.27 14.22 -4.56
N PHE A 149 -11.30 13.85 -5.83
CA PHE A 149 -11.05 14.79 -6.93
C PHE A 149 -12.30 15.49 -7.44
N ALA A 150 -13.43 14.79 -7.49
CA ALA A 150 -14.65 15.29 -8.11
C ALA A 150 -15.42 16.26 -7.21
N ASP A 151 -15.40 16.05 -5.89
CA ASP A 151 -16.21 16.79 -4.95
C ASP A 151 -15.37 17.87 -4.23
N ALA A 152 -16.05 18.85 -3.67
CA ALA A 152 -15.45 19.72 -2.66
C ALA A 152 -15.16 18.89 -1.41
N ASN A 153 -13.98 19.05 -0.82
CA ASN A 153 -13.53 18.20 0.26
C ASN A 153 -12.63 18.90 1.26
N THR A 154 -12.48 18.29 2.43
CA THR A 154 -11.41 18.57 3.39
C THR A 154 -10.18 17.70 3.07
N PRO A 155 -9.02 17.93 3.72
CA PRO A 155 -7.87 17.03 3.61
C PRO A 155 -8.13 15.60 4.13
N SER A 156 -9.19 15.40 4.90
CA SER A 156 -9.51 14.12 5.56
C SER A 156 -10.71 13.39 4.96
N SER A 157 -11.49 14.05 4.10
CA SER A 157 -12.67 13.46 3.44
C SER A 157 -12.32 12.27 2.53
N ASN A 158 -13.30 11.39 2.32
CA ASN A 158 -13.22 10.23 1.41
C ASN A 158 -12.14 9.20 1.80
N ARG A 159 -11.89 9.04 3.11
CA ARG A 159 -10.98 8.03 3.63
C ARG A 159 -11.54 6.61 3.49
N SER A 160 -12.79 6.44 3.91
CA SER A 160 -13.46 5.15 4.09
C SER A 160 -14.05 4.60 2.78
N LEU A 161 -14.58 3.37 2.83
CA LEU A 161 -15.43 2.83 1.78
C LEU A 161 -16.78 3.54 1.79
N ARG A 162 -17.33 3.81 0.63
CA ARG A 162 -18.64 4.48 0.47
C ARG A 162 -19.79 3.50 0.74
N ILE A 163 -19.87 3.04 1.97
CA ILE A 163 -20.96 2.21 2.48
C ILE A 163 -21.87 3.13 3.29
N PRO A 164 -23.12 3.35 2.87
CA PRO A 164 -24.03 4.25 3.56
C PRO A 164 -24.18 3.90 5.03
N VAL A 165 -24.22 4.91 5.89
CA VAL A 165 -24.38 4.77 7.33
C VAL A 165 -25.36 5.82 7.86
N ASP A 166 -26.10 5.48 8.89
CA ASP A 166 -26.96 6.35 9.68
C ASP A 166 -26.15 6.76 10.93
N ASP A 167 -25.40 7.87 10.83
CA ASP A 167 -24.42 8.28 11.84
C ASP A 167 -25.11 8.86 13.09
N ASP A 168 -26.26 9.52 12.95
CA ASP A 168 -27.01 10.16 14.03
C ASP A 168 -28.18 9.30 14.56
N ARG A 169 -28.58 8.24 13.83
CA ARG A 169 -29.62 7.24 14.15
C ARG A 169 -31.05 7.77 14.03
N ASP A 170 -31.30 8.61 13.07
CA ASP A 170 -32.61 9.13 12.76
C ASP A 170 -33.39 8.24 11.77
N GLY A 171 -32.71 7.31 11.09
CA GLY A 171 -33.24 6.36 10.12
C GLY A 171 -33.02 6.77 8.66
N LEU A 172 -32.36 7.89 8.41
CA LEU A 172 -31.83 8.29 7.11
C LEU A 172 -30.35 7.89 7.02
N VAL A 173 -29.70 8.11 5.92
CA VAL A 173 -28.28 7.75 5.72
C VAL A 173 -27.60 8.76 4.82
N ASP A 174 -26.42 9.21 5.20
CA ASP A 174 -25.55 10.09 4.41
C ASP A 174 -26.26 11.40 3.95
N GLU A 175 -27.03 12.06 4.81
CA GLU A 175 -27.89 13.21 4.45
C GLU A 175 -27.33 14.57 4.78
N ASP A 176 -26.36 14.70 5.72
CA ASP A 176 -25.78 15.98 6.13
C ASP A 176 -24.25 16.01 6.07
N PHE A 177 -23.74 16.01 4.83
CA PHE A 177 -22.33 16.22 4.55
C PHE A 177 -21.95 17.70 4.58
N PRO A 178 -20.66 18.05 4.81
CA PRO A 178 -20.16 19.39 4.59
C PRO A 178 -20.45 19.92 3.18
N ASP A 179 -20.88 21.19 3.08
CA ASP A 179 -21.21 21.85 1.83
C ASP A 179 -20.17 22.89 1.43
N ASP A 180 -19.85 22.98 0.14
CA ASP A 180 -19.08 24.10 -0.44
C ASP A 180 -20.00 25.31 -0.63
N LEU A 181 -20.16 26.10 0.44
CA LEU A 181 -21.12 27.21 0.47
C LEU A 181 -20.71 28.40 -0.40
N ASP A 182 -19.42 28.62 -0.57
CA ASP A 182 -18.90 29.73 -1.38
C ASP A 182 -18.54 29.33 -2.83
N GLY A 183 -18.64 28.04 -3.15
CA GLY A 183 -18.46 27.49 -4.51
C GLY A 183 -17.01 27.47 -4.97
N ASP A 184 -16.04 27.40 -4.06
CA ASP A 184 -14.63 27.49 -4.39
C ASP A 184 -13.93 26.12 -4.60
N GLY A 185 -14.68 25.02 -4.43
CA GLY A 185 -14.22 23.64 -4.62
C GLY A 185 -13.50 23.04 -3.42
N ASN A 186 -13.54 23.68 -2.26
CA ASN A 186 -12.99 23.19 -1.00
C ASN A 186 -14.05 23.26 0.10
N ILE A 187 -13.88 22.43 1.10
CA ILE A 187 -14.57 22.59 2.39
C ILE A 187 -13.58 23.25 3.33
N CYS A 188 -13.81 24.53 3.63
CA CYS A 188 -12.99 25.33 4.51
C CYS A 188 -13.63 25.45 5.91
N GLU A 189 -13.09 26.30 6.78
CA GLU A 189 -13.64 26.56 8.10
C GLU A 189 -14.58 27.78 8.09
N MET A 190 -15.60 27.76 8.96
CA MET A 190 -16.46 28.89 9.25
C MET A 190 -16.07 29.56 10.56
N ARG A 191 -16.09 30.90 10.60
CA ARG A 191 -15.92 31.68 11.83
C ARG A 191 -16.96 32.81 11.96
N LYS A 192 -17.37 33.10 13.19
CA LYS A 192 -18.30 34.17 13.50
C LYS A 192 -17.70 35.16 14.49
N ARG A 193 -17.93 36.45 14.28
CA ARG A 193 -17.60 37.48 15.27
C ARG A 193 -18.36 37.26 16.56
N ASP A 194 -17.61 37.11 17.65
CA ASP A 194 -18.16 36.87 18.98
C ASP A 194 -17.24 37.50 20.06
N PRO A 195 -17.70 38.51 20.77
CA PRO A 195 -16.89 39.16 21.80
C PRO A 195 -16.59 38.25 23.01
N PHE A 196 -17.22 37.08 23.08
CA PHE A 196 -17.00 36.05 24.10
C PHE A 196 -16.38 34.79 23.48
N GLY A 197 -16.00 34.84 22.20
CA GLY A 197 -15.43 33.69 21.47
C GLY A 197 -14.12 33.19 22.07
N ALA A 198 -13.80 31.96 21.74
CA ALA A 198 -12.60 31.28 22.24
C ALA A 198 -11.33 31.59 21.43
N PHE A 199 -11.43 32.39 20.37
CA PHE A 199 -10.33 32.69 19.47
C PHE A 199 -10.14 34.18 19.25
N LYS A 200 -8.93 34.58 18.95
CA LYS A 200 -8.54 35.91 18.47
C LYS A 200 -7.66 35.77 17.23
N THR A 201 -7.60 36.82 16.45
CA THR A 201 -6.70 36.93 15.32
C THR A 201 -5.25 36.89 15.79
N ASP A 202 -4.39 36.17 15.08
CA ASP A 202 -2.95 36.19 15.35
C ASP A 202 -2.37 37.60 15.11
N LEU A 203 -1.45 38.04 15.99
CA LEU A 203 -0.89 39.38 15.91
C LEU A 203 0.08 39.61 14.74
N GLU A 204 0.72 38.54 14.27
CA GLU A 204 1.70 38.60 13.16
C GLU A 204 1.05 38.33 11.82
N ASP A 205 0.09 37.39 11.76
CA ASP A 205 -0.65 37.09 10.55
C ASP A 205 -2.17 37.00 10.82
N PRO A 206 -2.95 38.00 10.42
CA PRO A 206 -4.38 38.09 10.70
C PRO A 206 -5.22 37.00 10.01
N ARG A 207 -4.66 36.21 9.14
CA ARG A 207 -5.33 35.02 8.55
C ARG A 207 -5.50 33.92 9.58
N LEU A 208 -4.59 33.82 10.54
CA LEU A 208 -4.55 32.73 11.52
C LEU A 208 -5.39 33.07 12.77
N MET A 209 -5.95 32.00 13.33
CA MET A 209 -6.76 32.06 14.57
C MET A 209 -5.97 31.45 15.72
N VAL A 210 -5.91 32.16 16.84
CA VAL A 210 -5.22 31.69 18.04
C VAL A 210 -6.24 31.57 19.17
N ARG A 211 -6.29 30.42 19.80
CA ARG A 211 -7.13 30.19 20.98
C ARG A 211 -6.67 31.07 22.13
N VAL A 212 -7.60 31.81 22.75
CA VAL A 212 -7.32 32.67 23.92
C VAL A 212 -7.06 31.82 25.16
N LYS A 213 -6.21 32.34 26.05
CA LYS A 213 -6.00 31.74 27.37
C LYS A 213 -7.18 31.99 28.30
N PRO A 214 -7.40 31.16 29.32
CA PRO A 214 -8.41 31.44 30.33
C PRO A 214 -8.29 32.86 30.91
N GLY A 215 -9.38 33.66 30.85
CA GLY A 215 -9.43 35.04 31.30
C GLY A 215 -9.05 36.09 30.25
N GLU A 216 -8.59 35.69 29.06
CA GLU A 216 -8.42 36.60 27.93
C GLU A 216 -9.72 36.76 27.13
N LYS A 217 -9.90 37.94 26.51
CA LYS A 217 -11.01 38.18 25.57
C LYS A 217 -10.69 37.62 24.22
N GLY A 218 -11.64 36.87 23.66
CA GLY A 218 -11.63 36.48 22.25
C GLY A 218 -12.41 37.47 21.39
N GLU A 219 -12.44 37.19 20.12
CA GLU A 219 -13.09 37.99 19.08
C GLU A 219 -13.91 37.11 18.12
N TRP A 220 -13.66 35.82 18.15
CA TRP A 220 -14.20 34.86 17.21
C TRP A 220 -14.59 33.54 17.86
N THR A 221 -15.68 32.95 17.37
CA THR A 221 -16.04 31.56 17.55
C THR A 221 -15.84 30.84 16.21
N LEU A 222 -15.09 29.71 16.21
CA LEU A 222 -15.03 28.80 15.07
C LEU A 222 -16.30 27.95 15.11
N LEU A 223 -16.95 27.81 13.96
CA LEU A 223 -18.21 27.07 13.80
C LEU A 223 -18.02 25.68 13.25
N GLY A 224 -16.81 25.32 12.83
CA GLY A 224 -16.48 24.06 12.18
C GLY A 224 -16.27 24.20 10.67
N GLU A 225 -16.30 23.08 9.97
CA GLU A 225 -16.25 23.02 8.51
C GLU A 225 -17.50 23.65 7.90
N GLU A 226 -17.37 24.22 6.69
CA GLU A 226 -18.49 24.85 6.02
C GLU A 226 -19.59 23.84 5.63
N GLY A 227 -20.84 24.24 5.81
CA GLY A 227 -22.03 23.45 5.56
C GLY A 227 -23.26 24.06 6.21
N ILE A 228 -24.40 23.47 5.97
CA ILE A 228 -25.69 23.82 6.55
C ILE A 228 -26.32 22.58 7.19
N ASP A 229 -27.31 22.75 8.00
CA ASP A 229 -28.17 21.69 8.52
C ASP A 229 -29.10 21.24 7.38
N ASN A 230 -28.73 20.16 6.69
CA ASN A 230 -29.41 19.69 5.47
C ASN A 230 -30.67 18.88 5.78
N ASP A 231 -30.74 18.21 6.92
CA ASP A 231 -31.85 17.37 7.36
C ASP A 231 -32.81 18.07 8.34
N GLY A 232 -32.35 19.15 9.01
CA GLY A 232 -33.14 19.98 9.90
C GLY A 232 -33.15 19.53 11.36
N ASP A 233 -32.19 18.73 11.80
CA ASP A 233 -32.05 18.23 13.17
C ASP A 233 -31.42 19.25 14.13
N GLY A 234 -30.79 20.31 13.59
CA GLY A 234 -30.16 21.40 14.33
C GLY A 234 -28.66 21.23 14.56
N ARG A 235 -28.03 20.23 13.96
CA ARG A 235 -26.59 20.05 13.88
C ARG A 235 -26.09 20.46 12.49
N LEU A 236 -24.83 20.33 12.22
CA LEU A 236 -24.24 20.60 10.92
C LEU A 236 -23.16 19.56 10.66
N ASN A 237 -23.17 18.99 9.46
CA ASN A 237 -22.08 18.16 8.94
C ASN A 237 -21.80 16.95 9.85
N GLU A 238 -22.80 16.29 10.41
CA GLU A 238 -22.60 15.14 11.29
C GLU A 238 -22.37 13.83 10.53
N ASP A 239 -22.74 13.78 9.25
CA ASP A 239 -22.52 12.59 8.45
C ASP A 239 -21.11 12.51 7.87
N SER A 240 -20.62 11.29 7.79
CA SER A 240 -19.35 10.96 7.14
C SER A 240 -19.58 10.17 5.84
N GLU A 241 -18.62 10.23 4.91
CA GLU A 241 -18.72 9.58 3.60
C GLU A 241 -18.60 8.04 3.67
N GLY A 242 -19.13 7.43 4.69
CA GLY A 242 -19.08 6.01 4.94
C GLY A 242 -18.17 5.66 6.11
N TYR A 243 -18.51 4.55 6.73
CA TYR A 243 -17.97 4.17 8.03
C TYR A 243 -16.84 3.15 7.97
N VAL A 244 -16.84 2.26 6.93
CA VAL A 244 -15.91 1.13 6.90
C VAL A 244 -14.53 1.57 6.42
N ASP A 245 -13.55 1.51 7.31
CA ASP A 245 -12.15 1.72 6.97
C ASP A 245 -11.61 0.50 6.20
N PRO A 246 -11.20 0.66 4.93
CA PRO A 246 -10.72 -0.46 4.11
C PRO A 246 -9.45 -1.13 4.66
N ASN A 247 -8.74 -0.49 5.59
CA ASN A 247 -7.58 -1.07 6.26
C ASN A 247 -7.86 -1.50 7.71
N ARG A 248 -9.14 -1.76 8.04
CA ARG A 248 -9.62 -2.42 9.28
C ARG A 248 -10.52 -3.62 8.97
N ASN A 249 -10.75 -3.89 7.69
CA ASN A 249 -11.73 -4.87 7.22
C ASN A 249 -11.12 -6.20 6.71
N TRP A 250 -9.80 -6.40 6.88
CA TRP A 250 -9.12 -7.63 6.48
C TRP A 250 -9.32 -8.76 7.48
N GLY A 251 -9.32 -10.02 6.99
CA GLY A 251 -9.75 -11.18 7.79
C GLY A 251 -8.73 -11.73 8.79
N TYR A 252 -7.52 -11.20 8.87
CA TYR A 252 -6.58 -11.59 9.91
C TYR A 252 -6.62 -10.63 11.09
N ASP A 253 -6.74 -11.17 12.31
CA ASP A 253 -6.82 -10.40 13.57
C ASP A 253 -7.91 -9.31 13.55
N TRP A 254 -8.97 -9.51 12.79
CA TRP A 254 -10.11 -8.61 12.75
C TRP A 254 -10.79 -8.51 14.12
N ALA A 255 -11.24 -7.33 14.47
CA ALA A 255 -12.03 -7.09 15.68
C ALA A 255 -13.35 -6.37 15.32
N PRO A 256 -14.43 -6.61 16.08
CA PRO A 256 -15.71 -6.00 15.78
C PRO A 256 -15.71 -4.47 16.03
N PRO A 257 -16.68 -3.71 15.45
CA PRO A 257 -16.69 -2.23 15.49
C PRO A 257 -16.64 -1.60 16.88
N TYR A 258 -17.11 -2.28 17.92
CA TYR A 258 -17.00 -1.79 19.30
C TYR A 258 -15.60 -1.94 19.92
N VAL A 259 -14.66 -2.61 19.21
CA VAL A 259 -13.24 -2.73 19.58
C VAL A 259 -12.38 -1.90 18.62
N GLU A 260 -12.65 -2.01 17.32
CA GLU A 260 -11.93 -1.31 16.25
C GLU A 260 -12.94 -0.53 15.40
N SER A 261 -12.96 0.78 15.56
CA SER A 261 -13.83 1.65 14.77
C SER A 261 -13.53 1.51 13.28
N GLY A 262 -14.56 1.45 12.45
CA GLY A 262 -14.41 1.26 11.01
C GLY A 262 -14.19 -0.18 10.55
N ALA A 263 -14.20 -1.18 11.44
CA ALA A 263 -13.94 -2.57 11.07
C ALA A 263 -15.01 -3.20 10.14
N GLY A 264 -16.17 -2.56 10.01
CA GLY A 264 -17.33 -3.11 9.28
C GLY A 264 -18.05 -4.20 10.08
N GLU A 265 -19.17 -4.68 9.57
CA GLU A 265 -20.00 -5.67 10.27
C GLU A 265 -19.31 -7.04 10.44
N TYR A 266 -18.48 -7.41 9.46
CA TYR A 266 -17.70 -8.66 9.44
C TYR A 266 -16.45 -8.47 8.57
N PRO A 267 -15.41 -9.32 8.73
CA PRO A 267 -14.20 -9.22 7.92
C PRO A 267 -14.53 -9.40 6.43
N PHE A 268 -13.97 -8.54 5.59
CA PHE A 268 -14.26 -8.50 4.15
C PHE A 268 -15.72 -8.15 3.82
N SER A 269 -16.38 -7.32 4.64
CA SER A 269 -17.68 -6.72 4.29
C SER A 269 -17.57 -5.75 3.11
N GLY A 270 -16.42 -5.08 2.95
CA GLY A 270 -16.11 -4.30 1.75
C GLY A 270 -15.91 -5.20 0.52
N VAL A 271 -16.76 -5.03 -0.51
CA VAL A 271 -16.76 -5.92 -1.68
C VAL A 271 -15.49 -5.80 -2.51
N GLY A 272 -14.95 -4.57 -2.64
CA GLY A 272 -13.67 -4.31 -3.31
C GLY A 272 -12.50 -4.93 -2.56
N ILE A 273 -12.47 -4.81 -1.24
CA ILE A 273 -11.43 -5.39 -0.37
C ILE A 273 -11.46 -6.91 -0.41
N LYS A 274 -12.66 -7.51 -0.38
CA LYS A 274 -12.81 -8.96 -0.52
C LYS A 274 -12.24 -9.48 -1.84
N ALA A 275 -12.61 -8.85 -2.95
CA ALA A 275 -12.11 -9.24 -4.27
C ALA A 275 -10.59 -9.11 -4.37
N LEU A 276 -10.02 -8.03 -3.82
CA LEU A 276 -8.57 -7.82 -3.77
C LEU A 276 -7.88 -8.89 -2.90
N ALA A 277 -8.43 -9.23 -1.74
CA ALA A 277 -7.89 -10.25 -0.86
C ALA A 277 -7.87 -11.63 -1.53
N GLU A 278 -8.95 -12.01 -2.22
CA GLU A 278 -9.04 -13.26 -2.98
C GLU A 278 -8.02 -13.29 -4.12
N TRP A 279 -7.89 -12.18 -4.86
CA TRP A 279 -6.92 -12.05 -5.95
C TRP A 279 -5.47 -12.14 -5.43
N THR A 280 -5.16 -11.48 -4.30
CA THR A 280 -3.85 -11.49 -3.67
C THR A 280 -3.53 -12.87 -3.11
N TYR A 281 -4.48 -13.52 -2.43
CA TYR A 281 -4.30 -14.85 -1.83
C TYR A 281 -4.00 -15.93 -2.89
N ALA A 282 -4.54 -15.80 -4.09
CA ALA A 282 -4.24 -16.69 -5.21
C ALA A 282 -2.79 -16.56 -5.72
N ARG A 283 -2.07 -15.48 -5.35
CA ARG A 283 -0.68 -15.21 -5.76
C ARG A 283 0.31 -15.66 -4.71
N THR A 284 0.44 -16.97 -4.60
CA THR A 284 1.20 -17.64 -3.55
C THR A 284 2.70 -17.36 -3.54
N ASN A 285 3.23 -16.74 -4.60
CA ASN A 285 4.64 -16.41 -4.78
C ASN A 285 5.06 -15.03 -4.26
N ILE A 286 4.17 -14.28 -3.60
CA ILE A 286 4.49 -12.98 -3.00
C ILE A 286 5.44 -13.18 -1.82
N ALA A 287 6.65 -12.64 -1.94
CA ALA A 287 7.70 -12.70 -0.92
C ALA A 287 7.80 -11.41 -0.09
N VAL A 288 7.44 -10.27 -0.66
CA VAL A 288 7.42 -8.97 0.01
C VAL A 288 6.25 -8.14 -0.46
N GLY A 289 5.66 -7.35 0.45
CA GLY A 289 4.56 -6.43 0.17
C GLY A 289 4.81 -5.03 0.72
N TRP A 290 4.29 -4.03 0.00
CA TRP A 290 4.29 -2.62 0.38
C TRP A 290 2.91 -2.04 0.21
N SER A 291 2.38 -1.40 1.25
CA SER A 291 1.12 -0.65 1.21
C SER A 291 1.42 0.83 1.46
N PHE A 292 1.04 1.68 0.50
CA PHE A 292 1.32 3.11 0.55
C PHE A 292 0.12 3.89 1.08
N HIS A 293 0.36 4.52 2.23
CA HIS A 293 -0.54 5.39 2.98
C HIS A 293 0.01 6.81 3.05
N ASN A 294 -0.66 7.69 3.75
CA ASN A 294 -0.17 9.00 4.17
C ASN A 294 -0.77 9.35 5.56
N PHE A 295 -0.07 10.15 6.32
CA PHE A 295 1.16 10.87 6.17
C PHE A 295 2.08 10.67 7.40
N GLY A 296 3.29 11.27 7.37
CA GLY A 296 4.17 11.30 8.53
C GLY A 296 5.63 10.95 8.25
N GLY A 297 5.97 10.54 7.04
CA GLY A 297 7.34 10.19 6.68
C GLY A 297 7.84 8.95 7.43
N MET A 298 7.11 7.84 7.33
CA MET A 298 7.45 6.62 8.06
C MET A 298 7.39 5.38 7.16
N TYR A 299 8.28 4.43 7.45
CA TYR A 299 8.17 3.05 7.01
C TYR A 299 7.90 2.18 8.22
N LEU A 300 6.78 1.48 8.22
CA LEU A 300 6.30 0.69 9.34
C LEU A 300 6.37 -0.80 9.01
N ARG A 301 6.74 -1.60 10.02
CA ARG A 301 6.51 -3.03 10.03
C ARG A 301 5.53 -3.42 11.14
N GLY A 302 4.92 -4.57 11.02
CA GLY A 302 4.22 -5.16 12.13
C GLY A 302 5.13 -5.51 13.34
N PRO A 303 4.55 -6.00 14.44
CA PRO A 303 3.13 -6.30 14.56
C PRO A 303 2.27 -5.04 14.70
N SER A 304 1.01 -5.15 14.28
CA SER A 304 0.04 -4.06 14.37
C SER A 304 -0.53 -3.87 15.78
N ARG A 305 -0.37 -4.86 16.65
CA ARG A 305 -0.68 -4.75 18.09
C ARG A 305 0.27 -5.60 18.95
N LYS A 306 0.46 -5.17 20.19
CA LYS A 306 1.35 -5.84 21.16
C LYS A 306 0.98 -7.30 21.41
N GLY A 307 -0.31 -7.61 21.43
CA GLY A 307 -0.82 -8.97 21.72
C GLY A 307 -0.49 -10.02 20.67
N LEU A 308 -0.14 -9.63 19.44
CA LEU A 308 0.33 -10.55 18.38
C LEU A 308 1.74 -11.09 18.64
N GLY A 309 2.50 -10.46 19.54
CA GLY A 309 3.88 -10.79 19.82
C GLY A 309 4.83 -10.38 18.67
N GLU A 310 6.10 -10.24 19.01
CA GLU A 310 7.13 -9.83 18.06
C GLU A 310 7.40 -10.93 17.00
N TYR A 311 7.86 -10.52 15.84
CA TYR A 311 8.30 -11.44 14.79
C TYR A 311 9.55 -12.22 15.22
N PRO A 312 9.80 -13.41 14.65
CA PRO A 312 11.02 -14.17 14.93
C PRO A 312 12.29 -13.35 14.64
N PRO A 313 13.37 -13.52 15.42
CA PRO A 313 14.60 -12.74 15.26
C PRO A 313 15.21 -12.81 13.86
N GLN A 314 15.06 -13.95 13.17
CA GLN A 314 15.54 -14.13 11.80
C GLN A 314 14.79 -13.21 10.81
N ASP A 315 13.47 -13.07 11.00
CA ASP A 315 12.65 -12.18 10.18
C ASP A 315 12.91 -10.72 10.52
N LEU A 316 13.09 -10.39 11.81
CA LEU A 316 13.47 -9.04 12.24
C LEU A 316 14.76 -8.57 11.56
N ALA A 317 15.75 -9.44 11.42
CA ALA A 317 17.00 -9.10 10.73
C ALA A 317 16.75 -8.69 9.26
N VAL A 318 15.81 -9.34 8.58
CA VAL A 318 15.42 -9.00 7.20
C VAL A 318 14.62 -7.69 7.16
N TYR A 319 13.62 -7.54 8.05
CA TYR A 319 12.84 -6.32 8.17
C TYR A 319 13.74 -5.10 8.42
N ASP A 320 14.64 -5.21 9.38
CA ASP A 320 15.57 -4.14 9.74
C ASP A 320 16.55 -3.81 8.61
N TYR A 321 17.06 -4.84 7.92
CA TYR A 321 17.97 -4.63 6.79
C TYR A 321 17.30 -3.82 5.67
N ILE A 322 16.06 -4.15 5.31
CA ILE A 322 15.32 -3.47 4.25
C ILE A 322 14.78 -2.12 4.72
N GLY A 323 14.14 -2.07 5.90
CA GLY A 323 13.52 -0.85 6.43
C GLY A 323 14.52 0.27 6.69
N LYS A 324 15.68 -0.03 7.28
CA LYS A 324 16.75 0.95 7.48
C LYS A 324 17.39 1.43 6.17
N GLN A 325 17.36 0.61 5.12
CA GLN A 325 17.82 1.07 3.82
C GLN A 325 16.79 1.94 3.12
N ALA A 326 15.50 1.63 3.26
CA ALA A 326 14.41 2.47 2.78
C ALA A 326 14.47 3.88 3.43
N GLU A 327 14.70 3.94 4.75
CA GLU A 327 14.93 5.19 5.49
C GLU A 327 16.09 6.02 4.91
N ARG A 328 17.17 5.39 4.46
CA ARG A 328 18.31 6.08 3.82
C ARG A 328 18.01 6.55 2.39
N ILE A 329 17.15 5.81 1.67
CA ILE A 329 16.72 6.18 0.30
C ILE A 329 15.84 7.42 0.34
N MET A 330 14.99 7.54 1.39
CA MET A 330 14.10 8.68 1.59
C MET A 330 14.52 9.47 2.84
N PRO A 331 15.39 10.46 2.71
CA PRO A 331 15.82 11.29 3.85
C PRO A 331 14.63 11.96 4.56
N GLY A 332 14.66 11.94 5.87
CA GLY A 332 13.59 12.48 6.71
C GLY A 332 12.55 11.44 7.14
N TYR A 333 12.46 10.29 6.46
CA TYR A 333 11.60 9.21 6.93
C TYR A 333 12.25 8.42 8.06
N ARG A 334 11.42 7.70 8.83
CA ARG A 334 11.85 6.84 9.94
C ARG A 334 11.30 5.43 9.75
N TYR A 335 12.13 4.43 10.05
CA TYR A 335 11.70 3.04 10.10
C TYR A 335 11.27 2.67 11.52
N LEU A 336 10.01 2.26 11.68
CA LEU A 336 9.32 2.15 12.97
C LEU A 336 8.48 0.87 13.06
N ILE A 337 7.89 0.63 14.24
CA ILE A 337 7.01 -0.53 14.52
C ILE A 337 5.58 -0.02 14.74
N SER A 338 4.61 -0.51 13.98
CA SER A 338 3.23 -0.01 13.96
C SER A 338 2.62 0.18 15.36
N TRP A 339 2.47 -0.88 16.14
CA TRP A 339 1.79 -0.78 17.44
C TRP A 339 2.53 0.06 18.48
N LYS A 340 3.85 0.10 18.37
CA LYS A 340 4.69 0.71 19.39
C LYS A 340 4.95 2.19 19.16
N ASP A 341 5.19 2.53 17.89
CA ASP A 341 5.69 3.84 17.50
C ASP A 341 4.60 4.67 16.80
N LEU A 342 3.45 4.06 16.47
CA LEU A 342 2.28 4.73 15.91
C LEU A 342 1.05 4.45 16.78
N TYR A 343 0.27 3.41 16.50
CA TYR A 343 -0.89 2.99 17.30
C TYR A 343 -1.26 1.52 17.02
N THR A 344 -2.13 0.96 17.86
CA THR A 344 -2.67 -0.39 17.67
C THR A 344 -3.76 -0.40 16.62
N THR A 345 -3.74 -1.39 15.71
CA THR A 345 -4.78 -1.65 14.72
C THR A 345 -5.17 -3.12 14.69
N TYR A 346 -6.39 -3.39 14.19
CA TYR A 346 -6.91 -4.71 13.95
C TYR A 346 -7.40 -4.80 12.50
N GLY A 347 -7.34 -6.00 11.90
CA GLY A 347 -7.89 -6.24 10.57
C GLY A 347 -7.21 -5.46 9.45
N ASP A 348 -5.90 -5.25 9.53
CA ASP A 348 -5.12 -4.52 8.52
C ASP A 348 -4.47 -5.44 7.47
N SER A 349 -4.13 -4.86 6.32
CA SER A 349 -3.53 -5.55 5.18
C SER A 349 -2.12 -6.07 5.45
N VAL A 350 -1.36 -5.41 6.33
CA VAL A 350 0.04 -5.76 6.63
C VAL A 350 0.12 -7.08 7.39
N GLU A 351 -0.72 -7.27 8.42
CA GLU A 351 -0.78 -8.53 9.14
C GLU A 351 -1.37 -9.65 8.27
N TRP A 352 -2.30 -9.33 7.36
CA TRP A 352 -2.76 -10.27 6.35
C TRP A 352 -1.60 -10.79 5.49
N LEU A 353 -0.80 -9.89 4.91
CA LEU A 353 0.35 -10.25 4.08
C LEU A 353 1.42 -11.01 4.88
N ALA A 354 1.73 -10.56 6.09
CA ALA A 354 2.79 -11.16 6.89
C ALA A 354 2.39 -12.53 7.46
N ARG A 355 1.20 -12.64 8.06
CA ARG A 355 0.81 -13.80 8.87
C ARG A 355 -0.03 -14.84 8.14
N LEU A 356 -0.73 -14.48 7.07
CA LEU A 356 -1.47 -15.44 6.25
C LEU A 356 -0.73 -15.80 4.96
N MET A 357 0.02 -14.86 4.36
CA MET A 357 0.76 -15.15 3.14
C MET A 357 2.23 -15.47 3.39
N GLY A 358 2.78 -15.09 4.55
CA GLY A 358 4.17 -15.32 4.91
C GLY A 358 5.15 -14.38 4.24
N ALA A 359 4.65 -13.27 3.67
CA ALA A 359 5.45 -12.23 3.03
C ALA A 359 6.07 -11.27 4.05
N TYR A 360 7.17 -10.61 3.67
CA TYR A 360 7.68 -9.46 4.43
C TYR A 360 6.86 -8.23 4.05
N ALA A 361 6.07 -7.70 4.98
CA ALA A 361 5.10 -6.64 4.69
C ALA A 361 5.47 -5.32 5.37
N TYR A 362 5.38 -4.22 4.62
CA TYR A 362 5.66 -2.86 5.05
C TYR A 362 4.49 -1.94 4.74
N VAL A 363 4.25 -0.98 5.63
CA VAL A 363 3.43 0.19 5.36
C VAL A 363 4.36 1.39 5.17
N ALA A 364 4.02 2.27 4.25
CA ALA A 364 4.70 3.54 4.07
C ALA A 364 3.71 4.68 4.28
N GLU A 365 3.84 5.42 5.37
CA GLU A 365 3.14 6.68 5.62
C GLU A 365 3.90 7.80 4.92
N VAL A 366 3.58 8.00 3.64
CA VAL A 366 4.37 8.88 2.79
C VAL A 366 4.08 10.35 3.04
N TYR A 367 5.02 11.18 2.64
CA TYR A 367 5.06 12.62 2.81
C TYR A 367 5.20 13.07 4.27
N GLN A 368 6.23 13.86 4.47
CA GLN A 368 6.47 14.61 5.68
C GLN A 368 6.36 16.09 5.32
N VAL A 369 5.52 16.83 6.05
CA VAL A 369 5.43 18.26 5.85
C VAL A 369 6.82 18.88 6.08
N GLN A 370 7.34 19.56 5.07
CA GLN A 370 8.68 20.16 5.10
C GLN A 370 8.70 21.38 6.03
N SER A 371 8.77 21.12 7.32
CA SER A 371 8.79 22.13 8.36
C SER A 371 10.15 22.82 8.51
N GLU A 372 11.22 22.15 8.13
CA GLU A 372 12.58 22.59 8.46
C GLU A 372 12.97 23.89 7.75
N THR A 373 12.43 24.17 6.58
CA THR A 373 12.73 25.40 5.83
C THR A 373 12.19 26.65 6.48
N PHE A 374 11.14 26.53 7.30
CA PHE A 374 10.44 27.66 7.88
C PHE A 374 10.37 27.61 9.41
N ARG A 375 11.07 26.69 10.04
CA ARG A 375 11.16 26.63 11.51
C ARG A 375 11.74 27.91 12.11
N GLU A 376 11.10 28.39 13.14
CA GLU A 376 11.64 29.48 13.93
C GLU A 376 12.95 29.04 14.61
N PRO A 377 14.00 29.89 14.59
CA PRO A 377 15.27 29.56 15.21
C PRO A 377 15.11 29.22 16.69
N GLY A 378 15.62 28.07 17.12
CA GLY A 378 15.61 27.65 18.52
C GLY A 378 14.47 26.73 18.95
N LYS A 379 13.44 26.51 18.13
CA LYS A 379 12.44 25.46 18.38
C LYS A 379 12.99 24.09 17.96
N LYS A 380 13.16 23.21 18.94
CA LYS A 380 13.38 21.78 18.67
C LYS A 380 12.04 21.14 18.28
N PRO A 381 12.04 20.04 17.49
CA PRO A 381 10.88 19.17 17.41
C PRO A 381 10.43 18.89 18.83
N GLY A 382 9.14 19.12 19.15
CA GLY A 382 8.67 19.05 20.51
C GLY A 382 9.06 17.74 21.16
N ASP A 383 9.45 17.77 22.44
CA ASP A 383 9.45 16.60 23.31
C ASP A 383 7.98 16.14 23.44
N ALA A 384 7.53 15.40 22.43
CA ALA A 384 6.16 14.88 22.36
C ALA A 384 6.04 13.78 23.41
N ASP A 385 5.19 14.02 24.39
CA ASP A 385 4.74 13.01 25.34
C ASP A 385 4.13 11.83 24.57
N ALA A 386 4.38 10.59 24.99
CA ALA A 386 3.96 9.36 24.33
C ALA A 386 2.42 9.09 24.39
N SER A 387 1.62 10.13 24.59
CA SER A 387 0.16 10.11 24.52
C SER A 387 -0.33 10.27 23.05
N GLU A 388 -1.60 9.97 22.75
CA GLU A 388 -2.19 10.19 21.42
C GLU A 388 -2.04 11.66 20.96
N ALA A 389 -2.14 12.62 21.88
CA ALA A 389 -1.88 14.04 21.60
C ALA A 389 -0.40 14.29 21.26
N GLY A 390 0.52 13.55 21.87
CA GLY A 390 1.96 13.58 21.56
C GLY A 390 2.26 12.98 20.19
N MET A 391 1.51 11.98 19.78
CA MET A 391 1.64 11.37 18.46
C MET A 391 1.16 12.32 17.34
N MET A 392 0.02 12.96 17.49
CA MET A 392 -0.44 13.99 16.55
C MET A 392 0.54 15.17 16.48
N ALA A 393 1.12 15.57 17.62
CA ALA A 393 2.19 16.57 17.65
C ALA A 393 3.48 16.08 16.98
N MET A 394 3.77 14.77 17.03
CA MET A 394 4.89 14.15 16.34
C MET A 394 4.63 14.04 14.83
N LEU A 395 3.41 13.72 14.41
CA LEU A 395 3.00 13.68 13.00
C LEU A 395 2.99 15.06 12.37
N SER A 396 2.55 16.08 13.11
CA SER A 396 2.66 17.49 12.72
C SER A 396 4.07 18.07 12.92
N GLU A 397 4.99 17.30 13.52
CA GLU A 397 6.36 17.71 13.87
C GLU A 397 6.45 19.04 14.64
N GLY A 398 5.39 19.43 15.34
CA GLY A 398 5.30 20.68 16.04
C GLY A 398 5.35 21.92 15.13
N ILE A 399 4.96 21.77 13.86
CA ILE A 399 4.87 22.87 12.91
C ILE A 399 3.71 23.77 13.31
N SER A 400 3.98 25.05 13.46
CA SER A 400 2.94 26.02 13.70
C SER A 400 2.19 26.38 12.41
N ASP A 401 0.94 26.81 12.52
CA ASP A 401 0.20 27.32 11.37
C ASP A 401 0.91 28.49 10.67
N ARG A 402 1.69 29.28 11.39
CA ARG A 402 2.54 30.32 10.79
C ARG A 402 3.61 29.75 9.88
N GLU A 403 4.26 28.66 10.28
CA GLU A 403 5.27 27.99 9.44
C GLU A 403 4.63 27.37 8.21
N ARG A 404 3.46 26.74 8.37
CA ARG A 404 2.66 26.23 7.26
C ARG A 404 2.24 27.33 6.30
N LEU A 405 1.79 28.47 6.82
CA LEU A 405 1.36 29.61 6.01
C LEU A 405 2.52 30.23 5.24
N LYS A 406 3.73 30.32 5.84
CA LYS A 406 4.95 30.73 5.14
C LYS A 406 5.29 29.76 4.00
N PHE A 407 5.13 28.45 4.22
CA PHE A 407 5.30 27.46 3.14
C PHE A 407 4.26 27.69 2.02
N SER A 408 2.99 27.88 2.38
CA SER A 408 1.97 28.23 1.40
C SER A 408 2.36 29.46 0.57
N ASP A 409 2.70 30.56 1.23
CA ASP A 409 2.96 31.84 0.56
C ASP A 409 4.22 31.82 -0.32
N HIS A 410 5.32 31.23 0.19
CA HIS A 410 6.63 31.34 -0.46
C HIS A 410 6.99 30.15 -1.35
N VAL A 411 6.37 29.00 -1.13
CA VAL A 411 6.70 27.76 -1.87
C VAL A 411 5.52 27.29 -2.72
N ALA A 412 4.32 27.27 -2.15
CA ALA A 412 3.11 26.83 -2.84
C ALA A 412 2.29 28.00 -3.42
N GLN A 413 2.87 29.19 -3.58
CA GLN A 413 2.29 30.37 -4.25
C GLN A 413 0.96 30.84 -3.66
N GLY A 414 0.71 30.55 -2.38
CA GLY A 414 -0.53 30.93 -1.68
C GLY A 414 -1.70 29.97 -1.90
N GLU A 415 -1.51 28.86 -2.61
CA GLU A 415 -2.60 27.96 -3.02
C GLU A 415 -3.14 27.08 -1.89
N LEU A 416 -2.46 27.00 -0.75
CA LEU A 416 -2.84 26.07 0.33
C LEU A 416 -3.77 26.69 1.37
N TYR A 417 -4.06 27.98 1.28
CA TYR A 417 -4.87 28.70 2.25
C TYR A 417 -5.78 29.73 1.59
N LYS A 418 -7.06 29.74 1.93
CA LYS A 418 -8.04 30.72 1.46
C LYS A 418 -8.16 31.86 2.47
N PRO A 419 -8.09 33.13 2.02
CA PRO A 419 -8.38 34.26 2.89
C PRO A 419 -9.83 34.23 3.38
N TRP A 420 -10.07 34.61 4.61
CA TRP A 420 -11.42 34.74 5.16
C TRP A 420 -12.25 35.71 4.34
N LYS A 421 -13.42 35.28 3.89
CA LYS A 421 -14.39 36.07 3.12
C LYS A 421 -15.73 36.11 3.84
N PRO A 422 -16.40 37.28 3.87
CA PRO A 422 -17.75 37.41 4.41
C PRO A 422 -18.72 36.49 3.64
N PHE A 423 -19.55 35.78 4.40
CA PHE A 423 -20.63 34.95 3.89
C PHE A 423 -21.89 35.11 4.74
N LYS A 424 -23.07 34.99 4.14
CA LYS A 424 -24.35 35.09 4.86
C LYS A 424 -24.95 33.70 5.04
N HIS A 425 -24.66 33.11 6.18
CA HIS A 425 -25.13 31.75 6.51
C HIS A 425 -26.61 31.77 6.92
N PRO A 426 -27.44 30.79 6.49
CA PRO A 426 -28.86 30.77 6.76
C PRO A 426 -29.21 30.72 8.27
N VAL A 427 -28.39 29.98 9.06
CA VAL A 427 -28.62 29.83 10.51
C VAL A 427 -27.78 30.81 11.33
N TYR A 428 -26.49 30.95 11.04
CA TYR A 428 -25.58 31.77 11.86
C TYR A 428 -25.55 33.24 11.49
N GLY A 429 -26.20 33.67 10.36
CA GLY A 429 -26.19 35.04 9.88
C GLY A 429 -24.85 35.42 9.26
N ASP A 430 -24.32 36.60 9.63
CA ASP A 430 -23.04 37.07 9.08
C ASP A 430 -21.87 36.30 9.68
N ILE A 431 -21.15 35.53 8.82
CA ILE A 431 -19.98 34.75 9.15
C ILE A 431 -18.85 35.06 8.17
N GLU A 432 -17.71 34.41 8.33
CA GLU A 432 -16.64 34.34 7.33
C GLU A 432 -16.23 32.88 7.07
N ILE A 433 -15.95 32.57 5.80
CA ILE A 433 -15.43 31.26 5.34
C ILE A 433 -13.99 31.46 4.87
N GLY A 434 -13.11 30.52 5.17
CA GLY A 434 -11.70 30.51 4.77
C GLY A 434 -10.89 29.50 5.56
N GLY A 435 -9.58 29.51 5.39
CA GLY A 435 -8.69 28.57 6.07
C GLY A 435 -7.96 27.63 5.11
N TRP A 436 -7.60 26.47 5.62
CA TRP A 436 -6.81 25.49 4.88
C TRP A 436 -7.67 24.75 3.86
N VAL A 437 -7.13 24.56 2.63
CA VAL A 437 -7.80 23.81 1.55
C VAL A 437 -7.47 22.31 1.61
N LYS A 438 -8.23 21.48 0.88
CA LYS A 438 -8.06 20.02 0.86
C LYS A 438 -6.64 19.55 0.54
N MET A 439 -5.87 20.29 -0.23
CA MET A 439 -4.50 19.92 -0.63
C MET A 439 -3.41 20.37 0.36
N SER A 440 -3.78 20.96 1.51
CA SER A 440 -2.85 21.71 2.35
C SER A 440 -2.02 20.92 3.36
N SER A 441 -2.49 19.76 3.85
CA SER A 441 -1.87 19.17 5.04
C SER A 441 -1.27 17.78 4.84
N ARG A 442 -1.79 17.00 3.90
CA ARG A 442 -1.42 15.59 3.70
C ARG A 442 -0.69 15.34 2.39
N LEU A 443 -0.64 16.33 1.51
CA LEU A 443 -0.19 16.18 0.13
C LEU A 443 0.96 17.13 -0.17
N PRO A 444 2.05 16.65 -0.81
CA PRO A 444 3.09 17.54 -1.32
C PRO A 444 2.55 18.42 -2.46
N ALA A 445 3.09 19.63 -2.56
CA ALA A 445 2.85 20.45 -3.75
C ALA A 445 3.30 19.70 -5.02
N THR A 446 2.65 19.97 -6.15
CA THR A 446 2.82 19.18 -7.38
C THR A 446 4.27 19.07 -7.86
N PHE A 447 5.06 20.15 -7.73
CA PHE A 447 6.50 20.15 -8.10
C PHE A 447 7.38 19.25 -7.20
N MET A 448 6.87 18.76 -6.06
CA MET A 448 7.58 17.87 -5.14
C MET A 448 7.26 16.40 -5.38
N ILE A 449 6.24 16.08 -6.19
CA ILE A 449 5.74 14.72 -6.37
C ILE A 449 6.81 13.80 -6.95
N GLU A 450 7.52 14.22 -7.99
CA GLU A 450 8.46 13.36 -8.72
C GLU A 450 9.57 12.81 -7.83
N ASP A 451 10.21 13.63 -6.98
CA ASP A 451 11.23 13.17 -6.05
C ASP A 451 10.66 12.19 -5.02
N MET A 452 9.48 12.49 -4.47
CA MET A 452 8.81 11.64 -3.48
C MET A 452 8.46 10.27 -4.09
N VAL A 453 7.81 10.22 -5.26
CA VAL A 453 7.40 8.94 -5.88
C VAL A 453 8.61 8.14 -6.34
N HIS A 454 9.66 8.82 -6.87
CA HIS A 454 10.90 8.16 -7.27
C HIS A 454 11.56 7.44 -6.08
N ARG A 455 11.79 8.14 -4.97
CA ARG A 455 12.48 7.56 -3.81
C ARG A 455 11.69 6.43 -3.16
N ASN A 456 10.38 6.58 -3.02
CA ASN A 456 9.53 5.51 -2.50
C ASN A 456 9.51 4.28 -3.45
N ALA A 457 9.45 4.49 -4.77
CA ALA A 457 9.60 3.40 -5.74
C ALA A 457 10.99 2.71 -5.64
N MET A 458 12.06 3.48 -5.37
CA MET A 458 13.40 2.90 -5.15
C MET A 458 13.48 2.06 -3.88
N ALA A 459 12.74 2.39 -2.82
CA ALA A 459 12.64 1.54 -1.62
C ALA A 459 11.98 0.18 -1.95
N VAL A 460 10.91 0.18 -2.74
CA VAL A 460 10.29 -1.05 -3.27
C VAL A 460 11.29 -1.84 -4.12
N ILE A 461 11.98 -1.19 -5.07
CA ILE A 461 12.97 -1.84 -5.94
C ILE A 461 14.13 -2.41 -5.12
N PHE A 462 14.57 -1.73 -4.06
CA PHE A 462 15.59 -2.26 -3.16
C PHE A 462 15.10 -3.56 -2.51
N SER A 463 13.88 -3.60 -1.97
CA SER A 463 13.31 -4.83 -1.41
C SER A 463 13.19 -5.94 -2.45
N ALA A 464 12.78 -5.60 -3.68
CA ALA A 464 12.68 -6.52 -4.81
C ALA A 464 14.03 -7.14 -5.21
N LYS A 465 15.13 -6.39 -5.06
CA LYS A 465 16.49 -6.91 -5.28
C LYS A 465 16.89 -7.97 -4.25
N HIS A 466 16.18 -8.05 -3.12
CA HIS A 466 16.47 -8.93 -2.00
C HIS A 466 15.47 -10.09 -1.82
N VAL A 467 14.49 -10.27 -2.72
CA VAL A 467 13.71 -11.51 -2.78
C VAL A 467 14.61 -12.70 -3.07
N PRO A 468 14.28 -13.92 -2.64
CA PRO A 468 15.17 -15.08 -2.75
C PRO A 468 15.69 -15.32 -4.17
N GLU A 469 16.99 -15.57 -4.30
CA GLU A 469 17.64 -15.98 -5.53
C GLU A 469 18.57 -17.16 -5.22
N VAL A 470 18.06 -18.37 -5.51
CA VAL A 470 18.72 -19.62 -5.15
C VAL A 470 19.47 -20.20 -6.34
N SER A 471 20.70 -20.64 -6.12
CA SER A 471 21.44 -21.50 -7.05
C SER A 471 21.44 -22.95 -6.57
N LEU A 472 21.38 -23.89 -7.52
CA LEU A 472 21.52 -25.33 -7.29
C LEU A 472 22.81 -25.84 -7.94
N GLU A 473 23.67 -26.41 -7.11
CA GLU A 473 24.92 -27.06 -7.58
C GLU A 473 24.96 -28.51 -7.12
N VAL A 474 25.51 -29.38 -7.97
CA VAL A 474 25.99 -30.70 -7.57
C VAL A 474 27.49 -30.59 -7.38
N THR A 475 27.93 -30.54 -6.13
CA THR A 475 29.30 -30.19 -5.75
C THR A 475 30.23 -31.43 -5.75
N GLU A 476 29.67 -32.63 -5.66
CA GLU A 476 30.42 -33.89 -5.67
C GLU A 476 29.59 -35.02 -6.25
N VAL A 477 30.20 -35.82 -7.15
CA VAL A 477 29.77 -37.16 -7.54
C VAL A 477 30.99 -38.05 -7.40
N ARG A 478 31.08 -38.81 -6.29
CA ARG A 478 32.26 -39.64 -5.96
C ARG A 478 31.89 -41.10 -5.92
N PRO A 479 32.55 -41.94 -6.75
CA PRO A 479 32.40 -43.38 -6.67
C PRO A 479 33.00 -43.93 -5.36
N LEU A 480 32.31 -44.90 -4.73
CA LEU A 480 32.72 -45.55 -3.49
C LEU A 480 33.06 -47.03 -3.69
N GLY A 481 32.94 -47.53 -4.92
CA GLY A 481 33.13 -48.93 -5.29
C GLY A 481 31.82 -49.60 -5.73
N GLY A 482 31.89 -50.54 -6.63
CA GLY A 482 30.72 -51.11 -7.29
C GLY A 482 29.91 -50.04 -8.03
N ASN A 483 28.60 -50.05 -7.84
CA ASN A 483 27.70 -49.04 -8.40
C ASN A 483 27.26 -48.02 -7.33
N LEU A 484 28.05 -47.81 -6.27
CA LEU A 484 27.72 -46.93 -5.18
C LEU A 484 28.43 -45.59 -5.32
N TYR A 485 27.68 -44.49 -5.13
CA TYR A 485 28.18 -43.13 -5.29
C TYR A 485 27.77 -42.27 -4.10
N ARG A 486 28.68 -41.36 -3.65
CA ARG A 486 28.36 -40.24 -2.80
C ARG A 486 28.09 -39.04 -3.70
N VAL A 487 26.91 -38.44 -3.53
CA VAL A 487 26.51 -37.21 -4.25
C VAL A 487 26.25 -36.13 -3.24
N ARG A 488 26.88 -34.97 -3.43
CA ARG A 488 26.62 -33.77 -2.62
C ARG A 488 25.99 -32.69 -3.47
N THR A 489 25.00 -31.99 -2.89
CA THR A 489 24.33 -30.84 -3.48
C THR A 489 24.43 -29.63 -2.57
N ARG A 490 24.45 -28.45 -3.18
CA ARG A 490 24.41 -27.16 -2.48
C ARG A 490 23.29 -26.33 -3.07
N LEU A 491 22.45 -25.79 -2.19
CA LEU A 491 21.51 -24.71 -2.46
C LEU A 491 22.03 -23.47 -1.77
N ALA A 492 22.29 -22.40 -2.51
CA ALA A 492 22.82 -21.14 -1.96
C ALA A 492 21.92 -19.97 -2.36
N ASN A 493 21.55 -19.12 -1.41
CA ASN A 493 20.76 -17.93 -1.62
C ASN A 493 21.65 -16.68 -1.45
N SER A 494 21.74 -15.87 -2.49
CA SER A 494 22.57 -14.66 -2.51
C SER A 494 21.87 -13.41 -1.98
N LYS A 495 20.60 -13.51 -1.54
CA LYS A 495 19.74 -12.40 -1.14
C LYS A 495 19.38 -12.46 0.33
N ALA A 496 18.87 -11.32 0.86
CA ALA A 496 18.57 -11.18 2.28
C ALA A 496 17.36 -12.02 2.72
N MET A 497 16.31 -12.10 1.90
CA MET A 497 15.11 -12.87 2.25
C MET A 497 15.36 -14.35 2.10
N PRO A 498 15.03 -15.17 3.12
CA PRO A 498 15.02 -16.64 2.99
C PRO A 498 13.88 -17.08 2.07
N THR A 499 13.91 -18.33 1.64
CA THR A 499 12.85 -18.89 0.78
C THR A 499 11.52 -19.11 1.50
N MET A 500 11.51 -19.03 2.83
CA MET A 500 10.33 -19.04 3.69
C MET A 500 10.66 -18.22 4.94
N SER A 501 9.78 -17.29 5.33
CA SER A 501 9.96 -16.54 6.58
C SER A 501 9.88 -17.46 7.80
N ALA A 502 10.61 -17.13 8.86
CA ALA A 502 10.57 -17.91 10.10
C ALA A 502 9.17 -17.86 10.75
N LEU A 503 8.42 -16.79 10.54
CA LEU A 503 7.03 -16.67 10.94
C LEU A 503 6.14 -17.69 10.22
N ALA A 504 6.28 -17.80 8.89
CA ALA A 504 5.55 -18.77 8.08
C ALA A 504 5.92 -20.21 8.45
N GLU A 505 7.20 -20.47 8.70
CA GLU A 505 7.68 -21.78 9.15
C GLU A 505 7.09 -22.15 10.53
N LYS A 506 7.14 -21.26 11.49
CA LYS A 506 6.59 -21.44 12.84
C LYS A 506 5.08 -21.69 12.83
N SER A 507 4.37 -21.02 11.94
CA SER A 507 2.91 -21.13 11.81
C SER A 507 2.46 -22.25 10.87
N ASN A 508 3.39 -22.98 10.23
CA ASN A 508 3.10 -24.02 9.22
C ASN A 508 2.15 -23.53 8.11
N LEU A 509 2.33 -22.31 7.62
CA LEU A 509 1.42 -21.67 6.66
C LEU A 509 1.33 -22.44 5.32
N TYR A 510 2.45 -22.99 4.86
CA TYR A 510 2.56 -23.77 3.63
C TYR A 510 3.76 -24.71 3.72
N PRO A 511 3.86 -25.72 2.81
CA PRO A 511 4.97 -26.64 2.79
C PRO A 511 6.33 -25.95 2.55
N LYS A 512 7.38 -26.46 3.20
CA LYS A 512 8.77 -26.05 2.91
C LYS A 512 9.15 -26.39 1.48
N ASP A 513 10.22 -25.75 0.99
CA ASP A 513 10.84 -26.10 -0.28
C ASP A 513 11.21 -27.58 -0.33
N MET A 514 11.22 -28.13 -1.53
CA MET A 514 11.52 -29.54 -1.77
C MET A 514 12.76 -29.70 -2.66
N LEU A 515 13.74 -30.46 -2.17
CA LEU A 515 14.84 -30.99 -3.00
C LEU A 515 14.59 -32.48 -3.25
N LYS A 516 14.48 -32.88 -4.51
CA LYS A 516 14.26 -34.28 -4.94
C LYS A 516 15.40 -34.76 -5.81
N VAL A 517 15.88 -35.98 -5.51
CA VAL A 517 16.91 -36.68 -6.28
C VAL A 517 16.31 -37.95 -6.86
N SER A 518 16.47 -38.18 -8.17
CA SER A 518 15.93 -39.34 -8.87
C SER A 518 16.80 -39.71 -10.09
N GLY A 519 16.73 -40.95 -10.55
CA GLY A 519 17.40 -41.36 -11.78
C GLY A 519 16.83 -42.69 -12.30
N ALA A 520 16.72 -42.84 -13.63
CA ALA A 520 16.39 -44.11 -14.23
C ALA A 520 17.59 -45.07 -14.04
N GLY A 521 17.39 -46.17 -13.34
CA GLY A 521 18.48 -47.11 -13.01
C GLY A 521 19.34 -46.72 -11.81
N ALA A 522 18.91 -45.73 -11.04
CA ALA A 522 19.55 -45.29 -9.79
C ALA A 522 18.57 -45.28 -8.63
N ARG A 523 19.01 -45.74 -7.46
CA ARG A 523 18.25 -45.76 -6.19
C ARG A 523 18.96 -44.94 -5.14
N VAL A 524 18.24 -44.04 -4.48
CA VAL A 524 18.75 -43.32 -3.30
C VAL A 524 18.71 -44.28 -2.12
N VAL A 525 19.86 -44.66 -1.59
CA VAL A 525 20.01 -45.56 -0.44
C VAL A 525 19.82 -44.78 0.87
N SER A 526 20.44 -43.62 0.96
CA SER A 526 20.28 -42.70 2.08
C SER A 526 20.47 -41.27 1.60
N GLY A 527 19.91 -40.32 2.36
CA GLY A 527 20.02 -38.86 2.10
C GLY A 527 19.74 -38.05 3.33
N GLY A 528 20.36 -36.88 3.41
CA GLY A 528 20.17 -35.98 4.54
C GLY A 528 20.95 -34.69 4.42
N VAL A 529 20.74 -33.81 5.38
CA VAL A 529 21.44 -32.51 5.48
C VAL A 529 22.87 -32.74 5.94
N LEU A 530 23.84 -32.20 5.19
CA LEU A 530 25.26 -32.21 5.56
C LEU A 530 25.53 -31.11 6.58
N VAL A 531 25.50 -31.51 7.85
CA VAL A 531 25.60 -30.57 8.98
C VAL A 531 27.04 -30.06 9.16
N ASN A 532 28.00 -30.96 9.04
CA ASN A 532 29.43 -30.62 9.09
C ASN A 532 30.14 -31.25 7.90
N PRO A 533 30.55 -30.47 6.89
CA PRO A 533 31.23 -31.01 5.73
C PRO A 533 32.67 -31.46 6.02
N TYR A 534 33.35 -30.95 7.05
CA TYR A 534 34.72 -31.33 7.40
C TYR A 534 34.78 -32.73 8.00
N ASP A 535 33.88 -32.98 8.96
CA ASP A 535 33.80 -34.26 9.65
C ASP A 535 32.82 -35.23 9.00
N ASN A 536 32.24 -34.84 7.86
CA ASN A 536 31.23 -35.59 7.10
C ASN A 536 30.03 -36.02 7.97
N ILE A 537 29.56 -35.10 8.86
CA ILE A 537 28.39 -35.35 9.71
C ILE A 537 27.14 -35.05 8.89
N VAL A 538 26.27 -36.07 8.71
CA VAL A 538 25.01 -35.99 7.96
C VAL A 538 23.85 -36.32 8.88
N SER A 539 22.86 -35.44 8.93
CA SER A 539 21.56 -35.70 9.55
C SER A 539 20.67 -36.46 8.54
N TYR A 540 20.69 -37.78 8.61
CA TYR A 540 19.98 -38.62 7.67
C TYR A 540 18.47 -38.65 7.87
N LYS A 541 17.73 -38.64 6.78
CA LYS A 541 16.28 -38.82 6.78
C LYS A 541 15.92 -40.31 6.72
N LYS A 542 15.07 -40.75 7.66
CA LYS A 542 14.70 -42.16 7.81
C LYS A 542 13.80 -42.67 6.67
N TYR A 543 12.87 -41.86 6.19
CA TYR A 543 11.91 -42.22 5.16
C TYR A 543 12.07 -41.35 3.94
N ARG A 544 11.95 -41.93 2.75
CA ARG A 544 12.06 -41.23 1.46
C ARG A 544 13.31 -40.35 1.42
N PRO A 545 14.49 -40.92 1.54
CA PRO A 545 15.74 -40.17 1.59
C PRO A 545 15.98 -39.35 0.32
N GLU A 546 15.33 -39.70 -0.79
CA GLU A 546 15.36 -39.03 -2.08
C GLU A 546 14.65 -37.68 -2.07
N VAL A 547 13.82 -37.37 -1.05
CA VAL A 547 13.07 -36.09 -0.91
C VAL A 547 13.47 -35.41 0.39
N GLN A 548 14.02 -34.19 0.30
CA GLN A 548 14.38 -33.37 1.43
C GLN A 548 13.49 -32.12 1.45
N PHE A 549 12.93 -31.77 2.63
CA PHE A 549 12.21 -30.53 2.85
C PHE A 549 13.12 -29.57 3.62
N LEU A 550 13.22 -28.31 3.15
CA LEU A 550 14.20 -27.36 3.67
C LEU A 550 13.71 -25.91 3.53
N VAL A 551 14.44 -25.00 4.15
CA VAL A 551 14.38 -23.56 3.91
C VAL A 551 15.82 -23.13 3.58
N VAL A 552 16.02 -22.38 2.51
CA VAL A 552 17.33 -21.78 2.21
C VAL A 552 17.39 -20.41 2.87
N PRO A 553 18.28 -20.22 3.87
CA PRO A 553 18.35 -18.95 4.61
C PRO A 553 18.84 -17.81 3.73
N GLY A 554 18.50 -16.56 4.12
CA GLY A 554 19.04 -15.37 3.48
C GLY A 554 20.57 -15.30 3.63
N PHE A 555 21.27 -14.89 2.57
CA PHE A 555 22.75 -14.87 2.50
C PHE A 555 23.40 -16.15 2.97
N GLY A 556 22.75 -17.29 2.74
CA GLY A 556 23.19 -18.57 3.28
C GLY A 556 23.07 -19.72 2.29
N LYS A 557 23.38 -20.90 2.80
CA LYS A 557 23.33 -22.14 2.02
C LYS A 557 22.84 -23.31 2.85
N VAL A 558 22.33 -24.34 2.15
CA VAL A 558 22.04 -25.68 2.69
C VAL A 558 22.72 -26.71 1.81
N GLU A 559 23.44 -27.64 2.42
CA GLU A 559 24.12 -28.72 1.72
C GLU A 559 23.50 -30.05 2.11
N HIS A 560 23.37 -30.96 1.10
CA HIS A 560 22.85 -32.32 1.31
C HIS A 560 23.85 -33.33 0.81
N GLN A 561 23.83 -34.51 1.42
CA GLN A 561 24.58 -35.67 0.97
C GLN A 561 23.64 -36.84 0.74
N PHE A 562 23.80 -37.49 -0.40
CA PHE A 562 23.06 -38.67 -0.77
C PHE A 562 24.03 -39.82 -1.05
N LEU A 563 23.62 -41.02 -0.69
CA LEU A 563 24.25 -42.27 -1.11
C LEU A 563 23.36 -42.88 -2.20
N ILE A 564 23.90 -43.03 -3.37
CA ILE A 564 23.18 -43.47 -4.58
C ILE A 564 23.77 -44.82 -5.06
N GLU A 565 22.90 -45.78 -5.29
CA GLU A 565 23.26 -47.06 -5.92
C GLU A 565 22.67 -47.13 -7.33
N GLY A 566 23.47 -47.39 -8.34
CA GLY A 566 22.97 -47.53 -9.72
C GLY A 566 23.93 -47.03 -10.78
N LYS A 567 23.39 -46.78 -11.96
CA LYS A 567 24.10 -46.29 -13.16
C LYS A 567 23.23 -45.28 -13.91
N GLY A 568 23.83 -44.53 -14.85
CA GLY A 568 23.13 -43.60 -15.73
C GLY A 568 23.15 -42.19 -15.22
N GLU A 569 22.07 -41.46 -15.44
CA GLU A 569 21.95 -40.02 -15.05
C GLU A 569 21.13 -39.85 -13.79
N LEU A 570 21.59 -38.94 -12.96
CA LEU A 570 20.90 -38.48 -11.76
C LEU A 570 20.32 -37.09 -12.01
N LYS A 571 19.04 -36.97 -11.78
CA LYS A 571 18.30 -35.71 -11.84
C LYS A 571 18.08 -35.17 -10.43
N VAL A 572 18.48 -33.91 -10.19
CA VAL A 572 18.29 -33.17 -8.96
C VAL A 572 17.36 -32.01 -9.25
N VAL A 573 16.22 -31.95 -8.57
CA VAL A 573 15.17 -30.93 -8.73
C VAL A 573 14.94 -30.21 -7.41
N TYR A 574 14.98 -28.92 -7.44
CA TYR A 574 14.58 -28.05 -6.33
C TYR A 574 13.32 -27.28 -6.71
N GLU A 575 12.34 -27.24 -5.82
CA GLU A 575 11.08 -26.52 -5.98
C GLU A 575 10.81 -25.68 -4.76
N SER A 576 10.54 -24.39 -4.97
CA SER A 576 10.28 -23.39 -3.94
C SER A 576 9.15 -22.48 -4.34
N ARG A 577 8.33 -22.10 -3.36
CA ARG A 577 7.26 -21.11 -3.53
C ARG A 577 7.81 -19.73 -3.91
N HIS A 578 8.93 -19.33 -3.30
CA HIS A 578 9.51 -18.00 -3.46
C HIS A 578 10.86 -17.96 -4.22
N ALA A 579 11.34 -19.09 -4.72
CA ALA A 579 12.57 -19.14 -5.51
C ALA A 579 12.42 -19.94 -6.81
N GLY A 580 11.18 -20.36 -7.12
CA GLY A 580 10.86 -21.08 -8.35
C GLY A 580 11.40 -22.50 -8.38
N ARG A 581 11.67 -23.02 -9.60
CA ARG A 581 12.13 -24.40 -9.84
C ARG A 581 13.49 -24.42 -10.51
N LEU A 582 14.41 -25.19 -9.94
CA LEU A 582 15.75 -25.41 -10.48
C LEU A 582 15.97 -26.92 -10.74
N GLU A 583 16.73 -27.21 -11.76
CA GLU A 583 17.02 -28.61 -12.15
C GLU A 583 18.47 -28.77 -12.61
N LYS A 584 19.10 -29.86 -12.20
CA LYS A 584 20.42 -30.30 -12.66
C LYS A 584 20.42 -31.78 -12.96
N THR A 585 21.05 -32.16 -14.05
CA THR A 585 21.29 -33.56 -14.40
C THR A 585 22.81 -33.83 -14.40
N VAL A 586 23.24 -34.91 -13.76
CA VAL A 586 24.65 -35.30 -13.68
C VAL A 586 24.79 -36.79 -13.92
N PRO A 587 25.84 -37.24 -14.65
CA PRO A 587 26.10 -38.66 -14.86
C PRO A 587 26.66 -39.33 -13.59
N LEU A 588 26.23 -40.52 -13.32
CA LEU A 588 26.84 -41.47 -12.38
C LEU A 588 27.92 -42.26 -13.12
N ALA A 589 29.01 -41.57 -13.50
CA ALA A 589 30.16 -42.20 -14.15
C ALA A 589 31.34 -42.24 -13.18
N GLY A 590 31.96 -43.41 -13.05
CA GLY A 590 33.27 -43.51 -12.42
C GLY A 590 34.31 -42.78 -13.29
N LYS A 591 35.26 -42.05 -12.69
CA LYS A 591 36.45 -41.66 -13.40
C LYS A 591 37.19 -42.97 -13.77
N GLY A 592 37.12 -43.36 -15.02
CA GLY A 592 37.87 -44.44 -15.59
C GLY A 592 37.01 -45.63 -16.05
N ASP A 593 36.54 -45.59 -17.26
CA ASP A 593 36.58 -46.64 -18.23
C ASP A 593 37.30 -46.14 -19.47
#